data_57777aee92ae9906cafafe10d1be35a5
#
_entry.id   57777aee92ae9906cafafe10d1be35a5
#
_cell.length_a   1.000
_cell.length_b   1.000
_cell.length_c   1.000
_cell.angle_alpha   90.00
_cell.angle_beta   90.00
_cell.angle_gamma   90.00
#
_symmetry.space_group_name_H-M   'P 1'
#
loop_
_entity.id
_entity.type
_entity.pdbx_description
1 polymer ?
#
loop_
_entity_poly.entity_id
_entity_poly.type
_entity_poly.pdbx_seq_one_letter_code
_entity_poly.pdbx_strand_id
1 'polypeptide(L)'
;MGGVGIGPLALIAHQAGFTVSGSDKQQSRGIEYLKERGITNVHIGQSYDQLAAVHKRQPIDWFVYTSALPIEQPDAPELRFCADHNIKHSKRDEFLNYLLQEKNLKLIGIAGTHGKTTTTAMTIWLLKQVQVPISYSVGARISFGEMGEFDPASQYFVYEADEFDRNFLAFRPHLAMITGIDWD
;
A
#
# COMPACT_ATOMS: atom_id res chain seq x y z
N MET A 1 -8.71 3.72 -4.54
CA MET A 1 -7.93 3.94 -3.31
C MET A 1 -8.53 3.23 -2.08
N GLY A 2 -9.84 3.11 -1.95
CA GLY A 2 -10.51 2.51 -0.78
C GLY A 2 -10.39 0.98 -0.63
N GLY A 3 -9.73 0.29 -1.56
CA GLY A 3 -9.53 -1.15 -1.51
C GLY A 3 -8.39 -1.59 -0.58
N VAL A 4 -8.43 -2.88 -0.17
CA VAL A 4 -7.48 -3.49 0.77
C VAL A 4 -6.01 -3.46 0.31
N GLY A 5 -5.76 -3.34 -0.99
CA GLY A 5 -4.39 -3.32 -1.51
C GLY A 5 -3.73 -1.94 -1.49
N ILE A 6 -4.49 -0.86 -1.68
CA ILE A 6 -3.97 0.52 -1.77
C ILE A 6 -4.27 1.33 -0.51
N GLY A 7 -5.42 1.10 0.13
CA GLY A 7 -5.82 1.87 1.31
C GLY A 7 -4.78 1.87 2.44
N PRO A 8 -4.29 0.71 2.88
CA PRO A 8 -3.23 0.63 3.87
C PRO A 8 -1.95 1.35 3.45
N LEU A 9 -1.54 1.20 2.19
CA LEU A 9 -0.35 1.87 1.66
C LEU A 9 -0.51 3.40 1.62
N ALA A 10 -1.70 3.90 1.28
CA ALA A 10 -2.01 5.32 1.30
C ALA A 10 -1.89 5.90 2.72
N LEU A 11 -2.38 5.16 3.73
CA LEU A 11 -2.26 5.55 5.13
C LEU A 11 -0.79 5.57 5.59
N ILE A 12 -0.05 4.52 5.28
CA ILE A 12 1.39 4.41 5.58
C ILE A 12 2.16 5.58 4.95
N ALA A 13 1.91 5.86 3.67
CA ALA A 13 2.55 6.98 2.96
C ALA A 13 2.23 8.33 3.61
N HIS A 14 0.96 8.56 3.96
CA HIS A 14 0.54 9.78 4.64
C HIS A 14 1.23 9.95 6.00
N GLN A 15 1.26 8.91 6.82
CA GLN A 15 1.95 8.92 8.12
C GLN A 15 3.47 9.08 7.97
N ALA A 16 4.05 8.59 6.89
CA ALA A 16 5.47 8.76 6.54
C ALA A 16 5.82 10.16 6.01
N GLY A 17 4.82 11.07 5.90
CA GLY A 17 5.01 12.47 5.52
C GLY A 17 4.82 12.76 4.02
N PHE A 18 4.34 11.81 3.23
CA PHE A 18 3.98 12.07 1.84
C PHE A 18 2.63 12.78 1.75
N THR A 19 2.50 13.68 0.80
CA THR A 19 1.18 14.24 0.44
C THR A 19 0.44 13.23 -0.42
N VAL A 20 -0.69 12.74 0.08
CA VAL A 20 -1.46 11.67 -0.56
C VAL A 20 -2.79 12.20 -1.09
N SER A 21 -3.05 11.92 -2.35
CA SER A 21 -4.36 12.07 -2.98
C SER A 21 -4.69 10.82 -3.79
N GLY A 22 -5.94 10.63 -4.16
CA GLY A 22 -6.26 9.48 -4.98
C GLY A 22 -7.68 9.45 -5.51
N SER A 23 -7.97 8.40 -6.26
CA SER A 23 -9.28 8.14 -6.87
C SER A 23 -9.81 6.76 -6.49
N ASP A 24 -11.10 6.59 -6.63
CA ASP A 24 -11.76 5.29 -6.57
C ASP A 24 -12.97 5.27 -7.50
N LYS A 25 -13.34 4.10 -7.98
CA LYS A 25 -14.51 3.93 -8.87
C LYS A 25 -15.81 4.34 -8.18
N GLN A 26 -15.92 4.10 -6.87
CA GLN A 26 -17.13 4.34 -6.09
C GLN A 26 -16.82 4.68 -4.64
N GLN A 27 -17.79 5.32 -3.98
CA GLN A 27 -17.72 5.57 -2.54
C GLN A 27 -17.70 4.23 -1.78
N SER A 28 -16.87 4.15 -0.75
CA SER A 28 -16.72 2.95 0.07
C SER A 28 -16.36 3.30 1.51
N ARG A 29 -16.57 2.35 2.43
CA ARG A 29 -16.12 2.48 3.83
C ARG A 29 -14.60 2.67 3.94
N GLY A 30 -13.84 2.11 3.01
CA GLY A 30 -12.39 2.31 2.96
C GLY A 30 -12.00 3.77 2.68
N ILE A 31 -12.76 4.48 1.83
CA ILE A 31 -12.55 5.90 1.58
C ILE A 31 -12.91 6.74 2.81
N GLU A 32 -14.03 6.44 3.46
CA GLU A 32 -14.45 7.12 4.70
C GLU A 32 -13.38 6.96 5.78
N TYR A 33 -12.90 5.74 5.95
CA TYR A 33 -11.79 5.42 6.86
C TYR A 33 -10.52 6.26 6.58
N LEU A 34 -10.11 6.41 5.31
CA LEU A 34 -8.95 7.22 4.94
C LEU A 34 -9.17 8.72 5.21
N LYS A 35 -10.40 9.21 4.94
CA LYS A 35 -10.77 10.61 5.21
C LYS A 35 -10.72 10.95 6.70
N GLU A 36 -11.21 10.06 7.56
CA GLU A 36 -11.14 10.20 9.03
C GLU A 36 -9.71 10.30 9.54
N ARG A 37 -8.73 9.76 8.77
CA ARG A 37 -7.30 9.77 9.08
C ARG A 37 -6.49 10.85 8.37
N GLY A 38 -7.18 11.85 7.82
CA GLY A 38 -6.56 13.03 7.23
C GLY A 38 -6.30 12.95 5.72
N ILE A 39 -6.58 11.83 5.05
CA ILE A 39 -6.48 11.71 3.59
C ILE A 39 -7.81 12.16 2.96
N THR A 40 -8.03 13.47 2.92
CA THR A 40 -9.31 14.06 2.48
C THR A 40 -9.42 14.25 0.97
N ASN A 41 -8.29 14.28 0.27
CA ASN A 41 -8.23 14.54 -1.17
C ASN A 41 -8.45 13.24 -1.98
N VAL A 42 -9.62 12.62 -1.81
CA VAL A 42 -10.05 11.41 -2.53
C VAL A 42 -11.22 11.72 -3.44
N HIS A 43 -11.06 11.46 -4.73
CA HIS A 43 -12.04 11.71 -5.77
C HIS A 43 -12.80 10.43 -6.15
N ILE A 44 -14.09 10.56 -6.42
CA ILE A 44 -14.91 9.46 -6.94
C ILE A 44 -14.96 9.58 -8.47
N GLY A 45 -14.73 8.47 -9.13
CA GLY A 45 -14.51 8.37 -10.58
C GLY A 45 -13.03 8.26 -10.92
N GLN A 46 -12.76 7.65 -12.07
CA GLN A 46 -11.42 7.43 -12.60
C GLN A 46 -11.40 7.92 -14.04
N SER A 47 -11.01 9.17 -14.24
CA SER A 47 -10.99 9.78 -15.58
C SER A 47 -9.74 10.63 -15.79
N TYR A 48 -9.37 10.75 -17.05
CA TYR A 48 -8.26 11.61 -17.49
C TYR A 48 -8.41 13.06 -17.00
N ASP A 49 -9.59 13.65 -17.21
CA ASP A 49 -9.85 15.06 -16.87
C ASP A 49 -9.82 15.32 -15.36
N GLN A 50 -10.29 14.35 -14.56
CA GLN A 50 -10.22 14.46 -13.10
C GLN A 50 -8.77 14.46 -12.62
N LEU A 51 -7.93 13.55 -13.15
CA LEU A 51 -6.54 13.50 -12.79
C LEU A 51 -5.78 14.75 -13.26
N ALA A 52 -6.11 15.27 -14.44
CA ALA A 52 -5.59 16.54 -14.95
C ALA A 52 -5.94 17.70 -14.03
N ALA A 53 -7.18 17.78 -13.56
CA ALA A 53 -7.63 18.81 -12.62
C ALA A 53 -6.91 18.72 -11.25
N VAL A 54 -6.63 17.50 -10.78
CA VAL A 54 -5.82 17.27 -9.56
C VAL A 54 -4.39 17.74 -9.79
N HIS A 55 -3.75 17.27 -10.84
CA HIS A 55 -2.36 17.59 -11.18
C HIS A 55 -2.13 19.10 -11.37
N LYS A 56 -3.11 19.81 -11.96
CA LYS A 56 -3.05 21.26 -12.12
C LYS A 56 -3.08 22.03 -10.79
N ARG A 57 -3.83 21.52 -9.81
CA ARG A 57 -3.92 22.12 -8.47
C ARG A 57 -2.71 21.78 -7.61
N GLN A 58 -2.29 20.55 -7.68
CA GLN A 58 -1.16 20.00 -6.94
C GLN A 58 -0.45 18.99 -7.84
N PRO A 59 0.77 19.31 -8.32
CA PRO A 59 1.53 18.41 -9.16
C PRO A 59 1.66 17.02 -8.53
N ILE A 60 1.42 16.00 -9.35
CA ILE A 60 1.56 14.59 -8.97
C ILE A 60 2.96 14.17 -9.38
N ASP A 61 3.77 13.75 -8.42
CA ASP A 61 5.13 13.27 -8.66
C ASP A 61 5.15 11.76 -8.96
N TRP A 62 4.20 11.02 -8.38
CA TRP A 62 4.14 9.56 -8.54
C TRP A 62 2.71 9.05 -8.45
N PHE A 63 2.27 8.37 -9.49
CA PHE A 63 0.98 7.67 -9.52
C PHE A 63 1.16 6.18 -9.19
N VAL A 64 0.53 5.72 -8.09
CA VAL A 64 0.65 4.35 -7.59
C VAL A 64 -0.66 3.60 -7.77
N TYR A 65 -0.58 2.40 -8.36
CA TYR A 65 -1.77 1.60 -8.69
C TYR A 65 -1.62 0.13 -8.28
N THR A 66 -2.76 -0.59 -8.25
CA THR A 66 -2.80 -2.03 -7.98
C THR A 66 -2.41 -2.83 -9.23
N SER A 67 -1.83 -4.01 -9.05
CA SER A 67 -1.53 -4.92 -10.16
C SER A 67 -2.77 -5.31 -10.99
N ALA A 68 -3.96 -5.21 -10.41
CA ALA A 68 -5.22 -5.49 -11.11
C ALA A 68 -5.56 -4.41 -12.16
N LEU A 69 -5.14 -3.14 -11.97
CA LEU A 69 -5.56 -2.05 -12.84
C LEU A 69 -5.22 -2.28 -14.32
N PRO A 70 -3.97 -2.58 -14.71
CA PRO A 70 -3.66 -2.81 -16.13
C PRO A 70 -4.24 -4.12 -16.68
N ILE A 71 -4.62 -5.07 -15.82
CA ILE A 71 -5.28 -6.32 -16.22
C ILE A 71 -6.76 -6.06 -16.50
N GLU A 72 -7.45 -5.35 -15.60
CA GLU A 72 -8.88 -5.04 -15.73
C GLU A 72 -9.14 -3.94 -16.78
N GLN A 73 -8.24 -2.97 -16.88
CA GLN A 73 -8.35 -1.81 -17.76
C GLN A 73 -6.99 -1.50 -18.39
N PRO A 74 -6.61 -2.19 -19.48
CA PRO A 74 -5.34 -1.95 -20.18
C PRO A 74 -5.16 -0.49 -20.62
N ASP A 75 -6.27 0.17 -21.01
CA ASP A 75 -6.30 1.58 -21.43
C ASP A 75 -6.84 2.50 -20.34
N ALA A 76 -6.49 2.24 -19.07
CA ALA A 76 -6.96 3.05 -17.95
C ALA A 76 -6.67 4.54 -18.18
N PRO A 77 -7.69 5.44 -18.14
CA PRO A 77 -7.51 6.86 -18.46
C PRO A 77 -6.45 7.55 -17.59
N GLU A 78 -6.31 7.12 -16.34
CA GLU A 78 -5.34 7.67 -15.41
C GLU A 78 -3.89 7.25 -15.78
N LEU A 79 -3.67 6.01 -16.23
CA LEU A 79 -2.36 5.56 -16.72
C LEU A 79 -1.97 6.29 -18.01
N ARG A 80 -2.93 6.49 -18.90
CA ARG A 80 -2.71 7.28 -20.13
C ARG A 80 -2.34 8.73 -19.79
N PHE A 81 -3.05 9.36 -18.85
CA PHE A 81 -2.67 10.70 -18.37
C PHE A 81 -1.24 10.76 -17.85
N CYS A 82 -0.83 9.79 -17.05
CA CYS A 82 0.53 9.72 -16.52
C CYS A 82 1.59 9.59 -17.62
N ALA A 83 1.32 8.77 -18.64
CA ALA A 83 2.20 8.61 -19.78
C ALA A 83 2.34 9.91 -20.61
N ASP A 84 1.20 10.57 -20.91
CA ASP A 84 1.16 11.81 -21.68
C ASP A 84 1.90 12.98 -21.00
N HIS A 85 1.95 12.98 -19.66
CA HIS A 85 2.55 14.03 -18.84
C HIS A 85 3.88 13.66 -18.21
N ASN A 86 4.47 12.51 -18.59
CA ASN A 86 5.72 11.99 -18.02
C ASN A 86 5.70 11.87 -16.48
N ILE A 87 4.54 11.57 -15.90
CA ILE A 87 4.41 11.35 -14.47
C ILE A 87 4.89 9.93 -14.16
N LYS A 88 5.80 9.82 -13.18
CA LYS A 88 6.23 8.50 -12.69
C LYS A 88 5.02 7.71 -12.24
N HIS A 89 4.89 6.47 -12.70
CA HIS A 89 3.81 5.58 -12.30
C HIS A 89 4.32 4.16 -12.09
N SER A 90 3.79 3.48 -11.09
CA SER A 90 4.22 2.13 -10.76
C SER A 90 3.18 1.34 -9.97
N LYS A 91 3.39 0.03 -9.88
CA LYS A 91 2.65 -0.82 -8.96
C LYS A 91 2.93 -0.42 -7.50
N ARG A 92 1.99 -0.77 -6.60
CA ARG A 92 2.08 -0.51 -5.15
C ARG A 92 3.38 -1.01 -4.52
N ASP A 93 3.89 -2.15 -5.00
CA ASP A 93 5.04 -2.83 -4.40
C ASP A 93 6.35 -2.07 -4.68
N GLU A 94 6.48 -1.46 -5.85
CA GLU A 94 7.61 -0.60 -6.17
C GLU A 94 7.65 0.65 -5.28
N PHE A 95 6.49 1.28 -5.06
CA PHE A 95 6.39 2.41 -4.15
C PHE A 95 6.67 2.02 -2.71
N LEU A 96 6.13 0.88 -2.24
CA LEU A 96 6.43 0.38 -0.90
C LEU A 96 7.93 0.12 -0.75
N ASN A 97 8.56 -0.52 -1.72
CA ASN A 97 10.01 -0.77 -1.69
C ASN A 97 10.83 0.54 -1.63
N TYR A 98 10.42 1.56 -2.40
CA TYR A 98 11.01 2.89 -2.30
C TYR A 98 10.85 3.49 -0.90
N LEU A 99 9.65 3.42 -0.31
CA LEU A 99 9.36 3.92 1.04
C LEU A 99 10.21 3.22 2.09
N LEU A 100 10.38 1.90 1.99
CA LEU A 100 11.25 1.14 2.89
C LEU A 100 12.70 1.61 2.84
N GLN A 101 13.21 1.90 1.64
CA GLN A 101 14.57 2.42 1.45
C GLN A 101 14.70 3.86 1.97
N GLU A 102 13.76 4.74 1.61
CA GLU A 102 13.74 6.14 2.02
C GLU A 102 13.70 6.30 3.54
N LYS A 103 12.95 5.42 4.22
CA LYS A 103 12.81 5.43 5.69
C LYS A 103 13.80 4.49 6.39
N ASN A 104 14.72 3.87 5.65
CA ASN A 104 15.72 2.91 6.16
C ASN A 104 15.12 1.78 7.01
N LEU A 105 14.00 1.21 6.54
CA LEU A 105 13.27 0.15 7.23
C LEU A 105 13.74 -1.24 6.80
N LYS A 106 13.94 -2.12 7.74
CA LYS A 106 14.26 -3.53 7.52
C LYS A 106 12.99 -4.34 7.35
N LEU A 107 12.80 -4.94 6.18
CA LEU A 107 11.60 -5.70 5.87
C LEU A 107 11.59 -7.07 6.55
N ILE A 108 10.52 -7.37 7.26
CA ILE A 108 10.12 -8.71 7.74
C ILE A 108 8.97 -9.14 6.85
N GLY A 109 9.23 -10.00 5.86
CA GLY A 109 8.24 -10.48 4.90
C GLY A 109 7.65 -11.81 5.33
N ILE A 110 6.32 -11.91 5.33
CA ILE A 110 5.60 -13.15 5.64
C ILE A 110 4.86 -13.59 4.39
N ALA A 111 5.26 -14.72 3.84
CA ALA A 111 4.75 -15.31 2.60
C ALA A 111 4.22 -16.73 2.83
N GLY A 112 3.58 -17.32 1.83
CA GLY A 112 3.08 -18.70 1.87
C GLY A 112 1.68 -18.82 1.29
N THR A 113 1.24 -20.02 0.99
CA THR A 113 -0.10 -20.28 0.43
C THR A 113 -1.18 -19.99 1.47
N HIS A 114 -1.02 -20.47 2.70
CA HIS A 114 -1.97 -20.28 3.80
C HIS A 114 -1.31 -19.68 5.04
N GLY A 115 -2.11 -19.03 5.91
CA GLY A 115 -1.66 -18.55 7.21
C GLY A 115 -0.90 -17.21 7.20
N LYS A 116 -0.67 -16.57 6.06
CA LYS A 116 0.01 -15.27 5.93
C LYS A 116 -0.55 -14.22 6.88
N THR A 117 -1.83 -13.90 6.76
CA THR A 117 -2.52 -12.87 7.56
C THR A 117 -2.46 -13.15 9.05
N THR A 118 -2.69 -14.40 9.45
CA THR A 118 -2.64 -14.80 10.87
C THR A 118 -1.23 -14.63 11.42
N THR A 119 -0.22 -15.13 10.72
CA THR A 119 1.18 -15.03 11.15
C THR A 119 1.66 -13.59 11.17
N THR A 120 1.26 -12.78 10.17
CA THR A 120 1.55 -11.34 10.16
C THR A 120 0.93 -10.63 11.36
N ALA A 121 -0.35 -10.88 11.65
CA ALA A 121 -1.03 -10.31 12.81
C ALA A 121 -0.39 -10.74 14.13
N MET A 122 -0.02 -12.02 14.28
CA MET A 122 0.70 -12.53 15.46
C MET A 122 2.06 -11.85 15.63
N THR A 123 2.82 -11.69 14.55
CA THR A 123 4.12 -11.00 14.57
C THR A 123 3.98 -9.55 15.02
N ILE A 124 3.01 -8.82 14.45
CA ILE A 124 2.70 -7.44 14.83
C ILE A 124 2.33 -7.37 16.32
N TRP A 125 1.43 -8.26 16.76
CA TRP A 125 0.99 -8.31 18.16
C TRP A 125 2.16 -8.57 19.12
N LEU A 126 2.99 -9.56 18.84
CA LEU A 126 4.16 -9.90 19.68
C LEU A 126 5.13 -8.71 19.78
N LEU A 127 5.48 -8.08 18.67
CA LEU A 127 6.41 -6.95 18.67
C LEU A 127 5.83 -5.75 19.44
N LYS A 128 4.52 -5.48 19.31
CA LYS A 128 3.84 -4.47 20.12
C LYS A 128 3.84 -4.81 21.62
N GLN A 129 3.66 -6.09 21.99
CA GLN A 129 3.70 -6.51 23.43
C GLN A 129 5.08 -6.31 24.05
N VAL A 130 6.13 -6.54 23.30
CA VAL A 130 7.51 -6.29 23.80
C VAL A 130 7.99 -4.86 23.52
N GLN A 131 7.06 -3.96 23.15
CA GLN A 131 7.29 -2.52 22.97
C GLN A 131 8.37 -2.19 21.93
N VAL A 132 8.51 -3.01 20.90
CA VAL A 132 9.37 -2.72 19.74
C VAL A 132 8.58 -1.84 18.76
N PRO A 133 9.03 -0.61 18.46
CA PRO A 133 8.40 0.22 17.45
C PRO A 133 8.47 -0.46 16.08
N ILE A 134 7.32 -0.61 15.42
CA ILE A 134 7.20 -1.24 14.10
C ILE A 134 6.27 -0.47 13.19
N SER A 135 6.60 -0.45 11.91
CA SER A 135 5.65 -0.16 10.84
C SER A 135 5.16 -1.47 10.22
N TYR A 136 3.98 -1.49 9.66
CA TYR A 136 3.46 -2.73 9.10
C TYR A 136 2.35 -2.53 8.05
N SER A 137 2.12 -3.58 7.26
CA SER A 137 0.93 -3.73 6.42
C SER A 137 0.47 -5.19 6.45
N VAL A 138 -0.81 -5.39 6.74
CA VAL A 138 -1.48 -6.69 6.86
C VAL A 138 -2.72 -6.73 5.98
N GLY A 139 -3.01 -7.89 5.39
CA GLY A 139 -4.06 -8.07 4.38
C GLY A 139 -5.50 -8.04 4.92
N ALA A 140 -5.69 -7.94 6.24
CA ALA A 140 -7.00 -7.89 6.85
C ALA A 140 -7.03 -6.93 8.05
N ARG A 141 -8.24 -6.56 8.46
CA ARG A 141 -8.45 -5.76 9.66
C ARG A 141 -8.12 -6.58 10.91
N ILE A 142 -7.30 -6.02 11.78
CA ILE A 142 -6.93 -6.61 13.06
C ILE A 142 -7.59 -5.83 14.22
N SER A 143 -7.89 -6.52 15.33
CA SER A 143 -8.62 -5.92 16.47
C SER A 143 -7.78 -4.95 17.30
N PHE A 144 -6.46 -5.00 17.17
CA PHE A 144 -5.49 -4.24 17.97
C PHE A 144 -4.68 -3.22 17.15
N GLY A 145 -5.10 -2.93 15.93
CA GLY A 145 -4.42 -1.95 15.06
C GLY A 145 -5.08 -1.77 13.71
N GLU A 146 -4.48 -0.95 12.90
CA GLU A 146 -4.90 -0.65 11.54
C GLU A 146 -4.43 -1.74 10.56
N MET A 147 -4.91 -1.70 9.31
CA MET A 147 -4.39 -2.57 8.25
C MET A 147 -3.00 -2.13 7.76
N GLY A 148 -2.64 -0.89 8.03
CA GLY A 148 -1.32 -0.33 7.72
C GLY A 148 -1.00 0.79 8.69
N GLU A 149 0.22 0.82 9.18
CA GLU A 149 0.70 1.82 10.14
C GLU A 149 2.18 2.11 9.89
N PHE A 150 2.53 3.40 9.91
CA PHE A 150 3.92 3.83 9.91
C PHE A 150 4.23 4.52 11.24
N ASP A 151 5.24 4.00 11.95
CA ASP A 151 5.79 4.60 13.15
C ASP A 151 7.18 5.18 12.81
N PRO A 152 7.41 6.49 12.98
CA PRO A 152 8.71 7.11 12.68
C PRO A 152 9.86 6.60 13.56
N ALA A 153 9.58 5.98 14.70
CA ALA A 153 10.58 5.34 15.56
C ALA A 153 10.93 3.91 15.13
N SER A 154 10.21 3.34 14.15
CA SER A 154 10.40 1.96 13.72
C SER A 154 11.70 1.76 12.94
N GLN A 155 12.33 0.61 13.17
CA GLN A 155 13.43 0.08 12.36
C GLN A 155 12.98 -1.07 11.46
N TYR A 156 11.81 -1.64 11.73
CA TYR A 156 11.27 -2.81 11.06
C TYR A 156 9.93 -2.51 10.43
N PHE A 157 9.72 -3.10 9.26
CA PHE A 157 8.43 -3.11 8.57
C PHE A 157 7.95 -4.55 8.43
N VAL A 158 6.82 -4.88 9.07
CA VAL A 158 6.20 -6.21 8.96
C VAL A 158 5.22 -6.18 7.79
N TYR A 159 5.41 -7.06 6.82
CA TYR A 159 4.65 -7.08 5.58
C TYR A 159 4.08 -8.45 5.26
N GLU A 160 2.78 -8.50 5.02
CA GLU A 160 2.14 -9.66 4.41
C GLU A 160 2.42 -9.65 2.90
N ALA A 161 3.32 -10.53 2.48
CA ALA A 161 3.75 -10.63 1.10
C ALA A 161 2.72 -11.43 0.27
N ASP A 162 2.10 -10.73 -0.67
CA ASP A 162 1.09 -11.27 -1.57
C ASP A 162 1.76 -11.94 -2.79
N GLU A 163 1.35 -13.15 -3.10
CA GLU A 163 1.82 -13.92 -4.27
C GLU A 163 1.18 -13.46 -5.59
N PHE A 164 0.05 -12.73 -5.53
CA PHE A 164 -0.65 -12.25 -6.72
C PHE A 164 0.27 -11.42 -7.61
N ASP A 165 0.28 -11.73 -8.90
CA ASP A 165 1.13 -11.10 -9.92
C ASP A 165 2.63 -11.05 -9.53
N ARG A 166 3.09 -12.03 -8.73
CA ARG A 166 4.47 -12.15 -8.24
C ARG A 166 4.95 -10.90 -7.47
N ASN A 167 4.06 -10.20 -6.79
CA ASN A 167 4.36 -8.97 -6.07
C ASN A 167 5.50 -9.13 -5.05
N PHE A 168 5.59 -10.29 -4.39
CA PHE A 168 6.66 -10.59 -3.43
C PHE A 168 8.07 -10.54 -4.04
N LEU A 169 8.23 -10.69 -5.37
CA LEU A 169 9.55 -10.63 -6.04
C LEU A 169 10.14 -9.22 -6.08
N ALA A 170 9.32 -8.19 -5.85
CA ALA A 170 9.80 -6.81 -5.77
C ALA A 170 10.65 -6.55 -4.51
N PHE A 171 10.57 -7.42 -3.52
CA PHE A 171 11.17 -7.22 -2.20
C PHE A 171 12.42 -8.05 -1.96
N ARG A 172 13.33 -7.49 -1.15
CA ARG A 172 14.48 -8.18 -0.57
C ARG A 172 14.37 -8.10 0.95
N PRO A 173 13.64 -9.03 1.59
CA PRO A 173 13.41 -8.97 3.01
C PRO A 173 14.71 -9.20 3.80
N HIS A 174 14.84 -8.50 4.92
CA HIS A 174 15.88 -8.76 5.93
C HIS A 174 15.61 -10.09 6.64
N LEU A 175 14.33 -10.40 6.88
CA LEU A 175 13.85 -11.68 7.38
C LEU A 175 12.65 -12.12 6.55
N ALA A 176 12.68 -13.34 6.03
CA ALA A 176 11.56 -13.97 5.35
C ALA A 176 11.01 -15.12 6.18
N MET A 177 9.70 -15.14 6.38
CA MET A 177 8.97 -16.23 7.01
C MET A 177 8.00 -16.85 6.00
N ILE A 178 8.09 -18.14 5.79
CA ILE A 178 7.21 -18.89 4.89
C ILE A 178 6.32 -19.79 5.74
N THR A 179 5.01 -19.54 5.72
CA THR A 179 4.02 -20.24 6.56
C THR A 179 3.66 -21.63 6.04
N GLY A 180 3.84 -21.84 4.76
CA GLY A 180 3.60 -23.11 4.08
C GLY A 180 3.62 -22.91 2.57
N ILE A 181 3.94 -23.96 1.85
CA ILE A 181 3.92 -23.97 0.38
C ILE A 181 3.07 -25.19 -0.02
N ASP A 182 1.90 -24.91 -0.56
CA ASP A 182 1.02 -25.90 -1.14
C ASP A 182 0.84 -25.61 -2.63
N TRP A 183 0.46 -26.65 -3.37
CA TRP A 183 0.17 -26.52 -4.78
C TRP A 183 -1.30 -26.11 -4.94
N ASP A 184 -1.55 -24.95 -5.56
CA ASP A 184 -2.89 -24.43 -5.90
C ASP A 184 -3.26 -24.77 -7.35
#